data_4d66961bd128beb90e369abdd2a2ba22
#
_entry.id   4d66961bd128beb90e369abdd2a2ba22
#
_cell.length_a   1.000
_cell.length_b   1.000
_cell.length_c   1.000
_cell.angle_alpha   90.00
_cell.angle_beta   90.00
_cell.angle_gamma   90.00
#
_symmetry.space_group_name_H-M   'P 1'
#
loop_
_entity.id
_entity.type
_entity.pdbx_description
1 polymer ?
#
loop_
_entity_poly.entity_id
_entity_poly.type
_entity_poly.pdbx_seq_one_letter_code
_entity_poly.pdbx_strand_id
1 'polypeptide(L)'
;MGRTLAFLISFVSLITGAASALQGAETVWSGLVIAENVAQPQPIPPELTRIEGSLKKFFGYNQFQVIGQSQKTLKTGQEDWLATSKFFGLHVDAQGESAAGYVLNLKLYKEKELLLETDAKLSKRSPLVIKGPQVGSGQLLLVLVIQ
;
A
#
# COMPACT_ATOMS: atom_id res chain seq x y z
N MET A 1 6.80 -50.23 20.39
CA MET A 1 7.79 -49.23 20.73
C MET A 1 8.32 -48.47 19.54
N GLY A 2 8.54 -49.09 18.39
CA GLY A 2 8.91 -48.35 17.18
C GLY A 2 7.88 -47.38 16.68
N ARG A 3 6.62 -47.55 17.05
CA ARG A 3 5.53 -46.65 16.64
C ARG A 3 5.68 -45.24 17.18
N THR A 4 6.18 -45.09 18.40
CA THR A 4 6.32 -43.80 19.05
C THR A 4 7.33 -42.92 18.35
N LEU A 5 8.42 -43.47 17.84
CA LEU A 5 9.43 -42.72 17.11
C LEU A 5 8.91 -42.19 15.79
N ALA A 6 8.09 -42.97 15.08
CA ALA A 6 7.50 -42.54 13.82
C ALA A 6 6.57 -41.31 14.00
N PHE A 7 5.83 -41.30 15.10
CA PHE A 7 4.95 -40.16 15.42
C PHE A 7 5.71 -38.86 15.61
N LEU A 8 6.85 -38.93 16.32
CA LEU A 8 7.66 -37.73 16.57
C LEU A 8 8.23 -37.13 15.28
N ILE A 9 8.63 -37.95 14.35
CA ILE A 9 9.17 -37.49 13.07
C ILE A 9 8.10 -36.74 12.27
N SER A 10 6.88 -37.26 12.22
CA SER A 10 5.78 -36.60 11.51
C SER A 10 5.46 -35.25 12.09
N PHE A 11 5.52 -35.12 13.41
CA PHE A 11 5.23 -33.85 14.08
C PHE A 11 6.24 -32.78 13.72
N VAL A 12 7.52 -33.12 13.63
CA VAL A 12 8.56 -32.15 13.24
C VAL A 12 8.35 -31.63 11.82
N SER A 13 7.93 -32.50 10.90
CA SER A 13 7.64 -32.09 9.53
C SER A 13 6.55 -31.03 9.43
N LEU A 14 5.50 -31.14 10.24
CA LEU A 14 4.41 -30.18 10.26
C LEU A 14 4.87 -28.79 10.72
N ILE A 15 5.75 -28.72 11.72
CA ILE A 15 6.28 -27.45 12.21
C ILE A 15 7.08 -26.75 11.11
N THR A 16 7.89 -27.47 10.37
CA THR A 16 8.68 -26.90 9.29
C THR A 16 7.82 -26.32 8.19
N GLY A 17 6.74 -27.00 7.82
CA GLY A 17 5.82 -26.51 6.81
C GLY A 17 5.12 -25.22 7.21
N ALA A 18 4.72 -25.10 8.48
CA ALA A 18 4.09 -23.88 9.00
C ALA A 18 5.04 -22.68 8.96
N ALA A 19 6.31 -22.87 9.31
CA ALA A 19 7.31 -21.81 9.28
C ALA A 19 7.54 -21.29 7.85
N SER A 20 7.57 -22.17 6.85
CA SER A 20 7.73 -21.78 5.45
C SER A 20 6.56 -20.91 4.95
N ALA A 21 5.33 -21.22 5.38
CA ALA A 21 4.15 -20.48 4.96
C ALA A 21 4.16 -19.03 5.45
N LEU A 22 4.81 -18.73 6.58
CA LEU A 22 4.87 -17.38 7.15
C LEU A 22 5.88 -16.47 6.46
N GLN A 23 6.81 -17.02 5.67
CA GLN A 23 7.90 -16.24 5.08
C GLN A 23 7.49 -15.43 3.84
N GLY A 24 6.33 -15.69 3.25
CA GLY A 24 5.89 -15.04 2.02
C GLY A 24 4.99 -13.82 2.21
N ALA A 25 4.62 -13.49 3.45
CA ALA A 25 3.68 -12.40 3.68
C ALA A 25 4.38 -11.04 3.61
N GLU A 26 3.91 -10.19 2.72
CA GLU A 26 4.41 -8.82 2.58
C GLU A 26 3.30 -7.83 2.90
N THR A 27 3.69 -6.67 3.41
CA THR A 27 2.75 -5.61 3.72
C THR A 27 2.83 -4.50 2.68
N VAL A 28 1.70 -3.86 2.44
CA VAL A 28 1.60 -2.70 1.58
C VAL A 28 1.24 -1.51 2.45
N TRP A 29 2.12 -0.50 2.44
CA TRP A 29 1.79 0.80 3.00
C TRP A 29 1.04 1.59 1.96
N SER A 30 -0.08 2.20 2.34
CA SER A 30 -0.82 3.11 1.47
C SER A 30 -1.07 4.43 2.18
N GLY A 31 -1.01 5.52 1.44
CA GLY A 31 -1.22 6.85 1.98
C GLY A 31 -2.03 7.73 1.06
N LEU A 32 -2.89 8.53 1.66
CA LEU A 32 -3.53 9.68 1.02
C LEU A 32 -2.71 10.90 1.38
N VAL A 33 -2.16 11.58 0.38
CA VAL A 33 -1.19 12.66 0.58
C VAL A 33 -1.71 13.92 -0.12
N ILE A 34 -1.70 15.04 0.59
CA ILE A 34 -1.97 16.34 -0.01
C ILE A 34 -0.64 17.01 -0.32
N ALA A 35 -0.44 17.35 -1.57
CA ALA A 35 0.73 18.06 -2.05
C ALA A 35 0.37 19.53 -2.33
N GLU A 36 1.17 20.45 -1.84
CA GLU A 36 0.92 21.88 -1.96
C GLU A 36 2.21 22.66 -2.18
N ASN A 37 2.08 23.90 -2.65
CA ASN A 37 3.15 24.87 -2.64
C ASN A 37 2.86 25.93 -1.61
N VAL A 38 3.74 26.06 -0.63
CA VAL A 38 3.61 27.00 0.47
C VAL A 38 4.87 27.82 0.61
N ALA A 39 4.77 29.00 1.26
CA ALA A 39 5.90 29.89 1.45
C ALA A 39 6.97 29.33 2.38
N GLN A 40 6.51 28.60 3.43
CA GLN A 40 7.42 28.00 4.43
C GLN A 40 7.05 26.53 4.61
N PRO A 41 7.59 25.63 3.77
CA PRO A 41 7.22 24.22 3.83
C PRO A 41 7.72 23.55 5.10
N GLN A 42 6.88 22.68 5.65
CA GLN A 42 7.25 21.81 6.75
C GLN A 42 8.12 20.65 6.25
N PRO A 43 8.90 20.03 7.13
CA PRO A 43 9.64 18.82 6.76
C PRO A 43 8.71 17.73 6.23
N ILE A 44 9.22 16.90 5.33
CA ILE A 44 8.43 15.81 4.78
C ILE A 44 8.07 14.80 5.89
N PRO A 45 6.85 14.24 5.89
CA PRO A 45 6.50 13.20 6.84
C PRO A 45 7.45 11.99 6.77
N PRO A 46 7.78 11.35 7.89
CA PRO A 46 8.71 10.22 7.90
C PRO A 46 8.31 9.09 6.96
N GLU A 47 7.01 8.85 6.80
CA GLU A 47 6.47 7.81 5.92
C GLU A 47 6.81 8.03 4.46
N LEU A 48 7.09 9.28 4.06
CA LEU A 48 7.37 9.65 2.67
C LEU A 48 8.87 9.89 2.41
N THR A 49 9.72 9.77 3.41
CA THR A 49 11.15 10.10 3.29
C THR A 49 11.83 9.32 2.15
N ARG A 50 11.50 8.05 1.99
CA ARG A 50 12.10 7.20 0.96
C ARG A 50 11.77 7.66 -0.45
N ILE A 51 10.66 8.33 -0.65
CA ILE A 51 10.17 8.74 -1.98
C ILE A 51 10.15 10.25 -2.15
N GLU A 52 10.75 10.99 -1.23
CA GLU A 52 10.75 12.46 -1.25
C GLU A 52 11.27 13.02 -2.56
N GLY A 53 12.40 12.52 -3.03
CA GLY A 53 13.00 12.97 -4.28
C GLY A 53 12.09 12.77 -5.48
N SER A 54 11.43 11.62 -5.56
CA SER A 54 10.49 11.33 -6.64
C SER A 54 9.25 12.22 -6.56
N LEU A 55 8.71 12.43 -5.37
CA LEU A 55 7.54 13.29 -5.19
C LEU A 55 7.83 14.72 -5.63
N LYS A 56 8.95 15.28 -5.21
CA LYS A 56 9.33 16.65 -5.58
C LYS A 56 9.62 16.79 -7.06
N LYS A 57 10.31 15.80 -7.63
CA LYS A 57 10.69 15.83 -9.04
C LYS A 57 9.50 15.74 -9.99
N PHE A 58 8.56 14.82 -9.70
CA PHE A 58 7.48 14.53 -10.64
C PHE A 58 6.24 15.39 -10.43
N PHE A 59 6.01 15.89 -9.22
CA PHE A 59 4.78 16.63 -8.92
C PHE A 59 5.01 18.11 -8.65
N GLY A 60 6.25 18.57 -8.50
CA GLY A 60 6.57 19.99 -8.45
C GLY A 60 6.07 20.75 -7.22
N TYR A 61 5.67 20.05 -6.17
CA TYR A 61 5.20 20.65 -4.92
C TYR A 61 6.31 20.67 -3.87
N ASN A 62 6.21 21.59 -2.91
CA ASN A 62 7.23 21.72 -1.87
C ASN A 62 6.77 21.25 -0.49
N GLN A 63 5.48 20.89 -0.32
CA GLN A 63 4.98 20.37 0.93
C GLN A 63 4.07 19.17 0.68
N PHE A 64 4.22 18.13 1.53
CA PHE A 64 3.43 16.90 1.45
C PHE A 64 2.90 16.58 2.84
N GLN A 65 1.61 16.30 2.95
CA GLN A 65 0.95 15.98 4.19
C GLN A 65 0.18 14.68 4.05
N VAL A 66 0.44 13.71 4.93
CA VAL A 66 -0.33 12.46 4.98
C VAL A 66 -1.61 12.71 5.73
N ILE A 67 -2.76 12.56 5.06
CA ILE A 67 -4.08 12.75 5.68
C ILE A 67 -4.77 11.43 6.02
N GLY A 68 -4.23 10.33 5.57
CA GLY A 68 -4.71 8.99 5.92
C GLY A 68 -3.69 7.97 5.48
N GLN A 69 -3.54 6.90 6.24
CA GLN A 69 -2.60 5.85 5.90
C GLN A 69 -3.03 4.52 6.48
N SER A 70 -2.53 3.43 5.89
CA SER A 70 -2.70 2.09 6.42
C SER A 70 -1.53 1.21 6.00
N GLN A 71 -1.40 0.10 6.70
CA GLN A 71 -0.44 -0.94 6.37
C GLN A 71 -1.17 -2.26 6.42
N LYS A 72 -1.29 -2.94 5.28
CA LYS A 72 -2.08 -4.15 5.16
C LYS A 72 -1.42 -5.18 4.27
N THR A 73 -1.76 -6.44 4.48
CA THR A 73 -1.39 -7.53 3.59
C THR A 73 -2.51 -7.71 2.57
N LEU A 74 -2.17 -7.61 1.29
CA LEU A 74 -3.15 -7.82 0.22
C LEU A 74 -3.24 -9.30 -0.12
N LYS A 75 -4.47 -9.76 -0.35
CA LYS A 75 -4.75 -11.14 -0.75
C LYS A 75 -5.45 -11.15 -2.09
N THR A 76 -4.88 -11.86 -3.06
CA THR A 76 -5.45 -12.00 -4.40
C THR A 76 -6.88 -12.53 -4.33
N GLY A 77 -7.76 -11.91 -5.11
CA GLY A 77 -9.17 -12.24 -5.15
C GLY A 77 -9.99 -11.59 -4.04
N GLN A 78 -9.39 -10.74 -3.22
CA GLN A 78 -10.09 -10.06 -2.12
C GLN A 78 -10.05 -8.56 -2.29
N GLU A 79 -11.10 -7.91 -1.78
CA GLU A 79 -11.21 -6.47 -1.72
C GLU A 79 -10.95 -5.98 -0.30
N ASP A 80 -10.42 -4.77 -0.17
CA ASP A 80 -10.18 -4.15 1.12
C ASP A 80 -10.17 -2.64 0.98
N TRP A 81 -10.30 -1.95 2.10
CA TRP A 81 -10.04 -0.52 2.20
C TRP A 81 -8.60 -0.30 2.62
N LEU A 82 -7.90 0.53 1.89
CA LEU A 82 -6.53 0.94 2.22
C LEU A 82 -6.58 2.22 3.05
N ALA A 83 -5.86 3.26 2.64
CA ALA A 83 -5.84 4.51 3.37
C ALA A 83 -7.21 5.20 3.34
N THR A 84 -7.63 5.72 4.49
CA THR A 84 -8.87 6.50 4.60
C THR A 84 -8.60 7.78 5.39
N SER A 85 -9.37 8.82 5.07
CA SER A 85 -9.38 10.08 5.80
C SER A 85 -10.82 10.45 6.13
N LYS A 86 -11.03 11.66 6.64
CA LYS A 86 -12.39 12.10 6.98
C LYS A 86 -13.34 12.06 5.79
N PHE A 87 -12.87 12.41 4.60
CA PHE A 87 -13.72 12.50 3.41
C PHE A 87 -13.39 11.47 2.34
N PHE A 88 -12.15 10.98 2.30
CA PHE A 88 -11.67 10.11 1.22
C PHE A 88 -11.41 8.71 1.70
N GLY A 89 -11.65 7.75 0.81
CA GLY A 89 -11.31 6.36 1.03
C GLY A 89 -10.74 5.74 -0.23
N LEU A 90 -9.66 4.99 -0.07
CA LEU A 90 -9.04 4.26 -1.15
C LEU A 90 -9.37 2.78 -1.02
N HIS A 91 -10.10 2.26 -2.00
CA HIS A 91 -10.50 0.87 -2.06
C HIS A 91 -9.59 0.11 -3.01
N VAL A 92 -9.25 -1.12 -2.66
CA VAL A 92 -8.43 -1.98 -3.50
C VAL A 92 -9.12 -3.31 -3.76
N ASP A 93 -9.01 -3.78 -5.00
CA ASP A 93 -9.30 -5.16 -5.39
C ASP A 93 -8.00 -5.77 -5.90
N ALA A 94 -7.46 -6.73 -5.16
CA ALA A 94 -6.23 -7.40 -5.53
C ALA A 94 -6.54 -8.50 -6.54
N GLN A 95 -6.21 -8.26 -7.81
CA GLN A 95 -6.59 -9.12 -8.92
C GLN A 95 -5.57 -10.21 -9.21
N GLY A 96 -4.30 -9.97 -8.88
CA GLY A 96 -3.24 -10.95 -9.09
C GLY A 96 -1.97 -10.57 -8.37
N GLU A 97 -1.10 -11.56 -8.19
CA GLU A 97 0.22 -11.34 -7.61
C GLU A 97 1.26 -12.22 -8.27
N SER A 98 2.51 -11.78 -8.20
CA SER A 98 3.67 -12.51 -8.68
C SER A 98 4.87 -12.17 -7.79
N ALA A 99 6.02 -12.78 -8.09
CA ALA A 99 7.26 -12.43 -7.39
C ALA A 99 7.63 -10.95 -7.53
N ALA A 100 7.16 -10.29 -8.60
CA ALA A 100 7.47 -8.89 -8.88
C ALA A 100 6.53 -7.90 -8.17
N GLY A 101 5.32 -8.31 -7.78
CA GLY A 101 4.36 -7.41 -7.15
C GLY A 101 2.91 -7.81 -7.36
N TYR A 102 2.03 -6.82 -7.39
CA TYR A 102 0.58 -7.01 -7.45
C TYR A 102 -0.04 -6.32 -8.66
N VAL A 103 -1.11 -6.93 -9.18
CA VAL A 103 -2.03 -6.29 -10.13
C VAL A 103 -3.27 -5.89 -9.35
N LEU A 104 -3.60 -4.61 -9.36
CA LEU A 104 -4.64 -4.04 -8.51
C LEU A 104 -5.65 -3.27 -9.36
N ASN A 105 -6.90 -3.26 -8.89
CA ASN A 105 -7.90 -2.26 -9.27
C ASN A 105 -8.09 -1.34 -8.07
N LEU A 106 -7.91 -0.04 -8.27
CA LEU A 106 -8.00 0.97 -7.23
C LEU A 106 -9.18 1.88 -7.51
N LYS A 107 -9.94 2.16 -6.46
CA LYS A 107 -11.06 3.09 -6.50
C LYS A 107 -10.93 4.12 -5.40
N LEU A 108 -10.98 5.38 -5.78
CA LEU A 108 -10.97 6.47 -4.82
C LEU A 108 -12.38 7.01 -4.66
N TYR A 109 -12.85 7.07 -3.42
CA TYR A 109 -14.16 7.61 -3.08
C TYR A 109 -14.01 8.88 -2.25
N LYS A 110 -14.93 9.83 -2.47
CA LYS A 110 -15.19 10.92 -1.54
C LYS A 110 -16.58 10.67 -0.97
N GLU A 111 -16.62 10.31 0.31
CA GLU A 111 -17.84 9.79 0.95
C GLU A 111 -18.38 8.60 0.15
N LYS A 112 -19.51 8.70 -0.50
CA LYS A 112 -20.08 7.61 -1.30
C LYS A 112 -19.85 7.77 -2.80
N GLU A 113 -19.23 8.86 -3.23
CA GLU A 113 -19.02 9.18 -4.64
C GLU A 113 -17.70 8.61 -5.14
N LEU A 114 -17.76 7.83 -6.22
CA LEU A 114 -16.57 7.32 -6.88
C LEU A 114 -15.94 8.45 -7.70
N LEU A 115 -14.71 8.84 -7.36
CA LEU A 115 -13.98 9.91 -8.05
C LEU A 115 -13.02 9.39 -9.10
N LEU A 116 -12.43 8.22 -8.87
CA LEU A 116 -11.37 7.69 -9.72
C LEU A 116 -11.38 6.18 -9.61
N GLU A 117 -11.24 5.52 -10.77
CA GLU A 117 -11.00 4.09 -10.82
C GLU A 117 -9.86 3.83 -11.80
N THR A 118 -8.89 3.01 -11.42
CA THR A 118 -7.77 2.68 -12.28
C THR A 118 -7.23 1.30 -11.97
N ASP A 119 -6.77 0.62 -13.01
CA ASP A 119 -5.96 -0.58 -12.86
C ASP A 119 -4.49 -0.16 -12.74
N ALA A 120 -3.75 -0.83 -11.87
CA ALA A 120 -2.37 -0.47 -11.59
C ALA A 120 -1.54 -1.69 -11.24
N LYS A 121 -0.24 -1.59 -11.47
CA LYS A 121 0.73 -2.58 -11.05
C LYS A 121 1.59 -1.99 -9.93
N LEU A 122 1.61 -2.67 -8.80
CA LEU A 122 2.43 -2.28 -7.65
C LEU A 122 3.65 -3.19 -7.59
N SER A 123 4.81 -2.61 -7.86
CA SER A 123 6.08 -3.35 -7.90
C SER A 123 6.79 -3.29 -6.55
N LYS A 124 7.48 -4.37 -6.20
CA LYS A 124 8.33 -4.41 -5.01
C LYS A 124 9.47 -3.40 -5.05
N ARG A 125 9.87 -2.96 -6.24
CA ARG A 125 11.06 -2.12 -6.44
C ARG A 125 10.76 -0.64 -6.55
N SER A 126 9.50 -0.27 -6.74
CA SER A 126 9.16 1.13 -6.91
C SER A 126 7.80 1.44 -6.31
N PRO A 127 7.68 2.62 -5.68
CA PRO A 127 6.38 3.07 -5.19
C PRO A 127 5.45 3.38 -6.36
N LEU A 128 4.16 3.19 -6.13
CA LEU A 128 3.12 3.61 -7.03
C LEU A 128 2.56 4.93 -6.53
N VAL A 129 2.58 5.97 -7.35
CA VAL A 129 2.01 7.26 -7.02
C VAL A 129 1.01 7.63 -8.10
N ILE A 130 -0.24 7.84 -7.71
CA ILE A 130 -1.32 8.19 -8.62
C ILE A 130 -1.83 9.58 -8.27
N LYS A 131 -1.94 10.44 -9.28
CA LYS A 131 -2.49 11.77 -9.12
C LYS A 131 -4.01 11.67 -9.03
N GLY A 132 -4.57 12.09 -7.91
CA GLY A 132 -6.00 12.15 -7.67
C GLY A 132 -6.58 13.51 -8.02
N PRO A 133 -7.75 13.85 -7.48
CA PRO A 133 -8.37 15.16 -7.73
C PRO A 133 -7.67 16.27 -6.97
N GLN A 134 -7.89 17.51 -7.40
CA GLN A 134 -7.49 18.68 -6.63
C GLN A 134 -8.37 18.81 -5.38
N VAL A 135 -7.75 19.22 -4.28
CA VAL A 135 -8.42 19.45 -3.00
C VAL A 135 -8.04 20.85 -2.53
N GLY A 136 -8.94 21.81 -2.71
CA GLY A 136 -8.63 23.22 -2.45
C GLY A 136 -7.49 23.68 -3.36
N SER A 137 -6.44 24.25 -2.78
CA SER A 137 -5.24 24.65 -3.51
C SER A 137 -4.22 23.50 -3.65
N GLY A 138 -4.50 22.34 -3.09
CA GLY A 138 -3.61 21.20 -3.09
C GLY A 138 -4.01 20.13 -4.07
N GLN A 139 -3.12 19.15 -4.21
CA GLN A 139 -3.28 17.99 -5.07
C GLN A 139 -3.30 16.72 -4.23
N LEU A 140 -4.35 15.93 -4.33
CA LEU A 140 -4.38 14.63 -3.68
C LEU A 140 -3.53 13.63 -4.46
N LEU A 141 -2.66 12.94 -3.76
CA LEU A 141 -1.84 11.85 -4.29
C LEU A 141 -2.17 10.55 -3.56
N LEU A 142 -2.26 9.48 -4.31
CA LEU A 142 -2.43 8.12 -3.78
C LEU A 142 -1.07 7.44 -3.84
N VAL A 143 -0.55 7.00 -2.70
CA VAL A 143 0.79 6.42 -2.62
C VAL A 143 0.70 5.01 -2.07
N LEU A 144 1.28 4.04 -2.79
CA LEU A 144 1.36 2.64 -2.35
C LEU A 144 2.80 2.16 -2.44
N VAL A 145 3.26 1.49 -1.38
CA VAL A 145 4.63 0.98 -1.29
C VAL A 145 4.60 -0.41 -0.67
N ILE A 146 5.25 -1.38 -1.31
CA ILE A 146 5.48 -2.70 -0.71
C ILE A 146 6.65 -2.58 0.26
N GLN A 147 6.39 -3.03 1.49
CA GLN A 147 7.41 -3.01 2.56
C GLN A 147 7.93 -4.39 2.88
#